data_f5243e38042bb70d61156623de46d551
#
_entry.id   f5243e38042bb70d61156623de46d551
#
_cell.length_a   1.000
_cell.length_b   1.000
_cell.length_c   1.000
_cell.angle_alpha   90.00
_cell.angle_beta   90.00
_cell.angle_gamma   90.00
#
_symmetry.space_group_name_H-M   'P 1'
#
loop_
_entity.id
_entity.type
_entity.pdbx_description
1 polymer ?
#
loop_
_entity_poly.entity_id
_entity_poly.type
_entity_poly.pdbx_seq_one_letter_code
_entity_poly.pdbx_strand_id
1 'polypeptide(L)'
;IFGPLLPLIKYQDFEAVLQHIENNEKPLSAYLFSNDPSEQKIWENRLSFGGGCINDAIMHITNPNLPFGGVGQSGTGSYHGKAGFDTFSHFKSVFKKPTIFEVPLKYPPYTSSKLAWIKRLLRFSXTLLQN
;
A
#
# COMPACT_ATOMS: atom_id res chain seq x y z
N ILE A 1 -15.80 -8.16 17.91
CA ILE A 1 -17.16 -8.59 18.28
C ILE A 1 -18.10 -8.27 17.12
N PHE A 2 -18.80 -9.26 16.61
CA PHE A 2 -19.76 -9.09 15.54
C PHE A 2 -21.18 -9.24 16.12
N GLY A 3 -21.81 -8.10 16.37
CA GLY A 3 -23.15 -8.10 17.01
C GLY A 3 -23.48 -6.74 17.63
N PRO A 4 -24.54 -6.66 18.39
CA PRO A 4 -25.00 -5.39 18.96
C PRO A 4 -24.31 -5.01 20.27
N LEU A 5 -23.02 -5.33 20.39
CA LEU A 5 -22.20 -4.98 21.56
C LEU A 5 -21.19 -3.91 21.16
N LEU A 6 -21.13 -2.82 21.93
CA LEU A 6 -20.16 -1.74 21.73
C LEU A 6 -19.30 -1.62 22.99
N PRO A 7 -18.09 -2.21 23.00
CA PRO A 7 -17.19 -2.04 24.14
C PRO A 7 -16.63 -0.62 24.17
N LEU A 8 -16.64 0.00 25.34
CA LEU A 8 -16.09 1.33 25.59
C LEU A 8 -14.88 1.18 26.49
N ILE A 9 -13.72 1.59 26.00
CA ILE A 9 -12.46 1.49 26.73
C ILE A 9 -11.95 2.92 27.01
N LYS A 10 -11.81 3.28 28.28
CA LYS A 10 -11.24 4.56 28.67
C LYS A 10 -9.72 4.49 28.53
N TYR A 11 -9.14 5.58 28.09
CA TYR A 11 -7.68 5.72 28.02
C TYR A 11 -7.26 7.09 28.60
N GLN A 12 -6.00 7.20 28.99
CA GLN A 12 -5.42 8.45 29.49
C GLN A 12 -4.28 8.93 28.61
N ASP A 13 -3.78 8.04 27.75
CA ASP A 13 -2.59 8.29 26.94
C ASP A 13 -2.84 7.78 25.52
N PHE A 14 -2.65 8.64 24.53
CA PHE A 14 -2.85 8.32 23.12
C PHE A 14 -1.89 7.22 22.66
N GLU A 15 -0.65 7.24 23.17
CA GLU A 15 0.34 6.21 22.84
C GLU A 15 -0.15 4.80 23.22
N ALA A 16 -0.78 4.68 24.39
CA ALA A 16 -1.34 3.40 24.84
C ALA A 16 -2.45 2.91 23.90
N VAL A 17 -3.25 3.82 23.32
CA VAL A 17 -4.28 3.46 22.34
C VAL A 17 -3.62 2.91 21.07
N LEU A 18 -2.58 3.58 20.57
CA LEU A 18 -1.87 3.15 19.37
C LEU A 18 -1.28 1.75 19.56
N GLN A 19 -0.61 1.54 20.69
CA GLN A 19 -0.02 0.23 21.02
C GLN A 19 -1.09 -0.86 21.13
N HIS A 20 -2.23 -0.53 21.72
CA HIS A 20 -3.33 -1.49 21.83
C HIS A 20 -3.80 -1.91 20.43
N ILE A 21 -3.96 -0.96 19.50
CA ILE A 21 -4.40 -1.26 18.14
C ILE A 21 -3.33 -2.07 17.39
N GLU A 22 -2.05 -1.69 17.54
CA GLU A 22 -0.93 -2.37 16.85
C GLU A 22 -0.77 -3.82 17.29
N ASN A 23 -1.08 -4.11 18.55
CA ASN A 23 -0.93 -5.46 19.12
C ASN A 23 -2.12 -6.37 18.78
N ASN A 24 -3.14 -5.85 18.10
CA ASN A 24 -4.32 -6.60 17.69
C ASN A 24 -4.37 -6.77 16.17
N GLU A 25 -5.34 -7.53 15.70
CA GLU A 25 -5.56 -7.72 14.27
C GLU A 25 -5.90 -6.39 13.59
N LYS A 26 -5.38 -6.20 12.39
CA LYS A 26 -5.59 -4.96 11.64
C LYS A 26 -7.07 -4.78 11.31
N PRO A 27 -7.69 -3.68 11.75
CA PRO A 27 -9.12 -3.51 11.52
C PRO A 27 -9.46 -3.16 10.09
N LEU A 28 -10.68 -3.50 9.70
CA LEU A 28 -11.23 -3.11 8.40
C LEU A 28 -11.38 -1.59 8.33
N SER A 29 -11.85 -0.98 9.41
CA SER A 29 -12.04 0.47 9.47
C SER A 29 -11.55 1.02 10.80
N ALA A 30 -10.98 2.23 10.74
CA ALA A 30 -10.55 2.96 11.93
C ALA A 30 -11.02 4.41 11.82
N TYR A 31 -11.43 4.98 12.94
CA TYR A 31 -11.93 6.36 12.98
C TYR A 31 -11.26 7.10 14.13
N LEU A 32 -10.72 8.28 13.82
CA LEU A 32 -10.10 9.14 14.82
C LEU A 32 -10.92 10.42 14.96
N PHE A 33 -11.26 10.78 16.19
CA PHE A 33 -11.89 12.06 16.49
C PHE A 33 -10.91 12.88 17.33
N SER A 34 -10.23 13.82 16.69
CA SER A 34 -9.22 14.67 17.34
C SER A 34 -9.03 15.94 16.52
N ASN A 35 -8.83 17.07 17.22
CA ASN A 35 -8.48 18.34 16.61
C ASN A 35 -6.97 18.61 16.64
N ASP A 36 -6.17 17.68 17.16
CA ASP A 36 -4.72 17.81 17.22
C ASP A 36 -4.08 17.27 15.94
N PRO A 37 -3.47 18.12 15.10
CA PRO A 37 -2.86 17.66 13.84
C PRO A 37 -1.71 16.66 14.06
N SER A 38 -1.04 16.71 15.22
CA SER A 38 0.04 15.76 15.51
C SER A 38 -0.52 14.36 15.75
N GLU A 39 -1.62 14.24 16.49
CA GLU A 39 -2.31 12.96 16.68
C GLU A 39 -2.83 12.40 15.34
N GLN A 40 -3.42 13.27 14.51
CA GLN A 40 -3.93 12.89 13.20
C GLN A 40 -2.80 12.29 12.34
N LYS A 41 -1.66 12.99 12.29
CA LYS A 41 -0.51 12.55 11.49
C LYS A 41 0.09 11.24 12.01
N ILE A 42 0.18 11.09 13.33
CA ILE A 42 0.68 9.85 13.94
C ILE A 42 -0.26 8.70 13.58
N TRP A 43 -1.57 8.91 13.74
CA TRP A 43 -2.60 7.90 13.43
C TRP A 43 -2.51 7.45 11.97
N GLU A 44 -2.41 8.39 11.03
CA GLU A 44 -2.32 8.09 9.60
C GLU A 44 -1.08 7.28 9.23
N ASN A 45 0.07 7.61 9.83
CA ASN A 45 1.34 7.06 9.39
C ASN A 45 1.75 5.79 10.15
N ARG A 46 1.23 5.60 11.35
CA ARG A 46 1.67 4.50 12.21
C ARG A 46 0.72 3.31 12.17
N LEU A 47 -0.58 3.54 12.13
CA LEU A 47 -1.54 2.46 12.18
C LEU A 47 -1.83 1.88 10.79
N SER A 48 -2.00 0.56 10.74
CA SER A 48 -2.39 -0.15 9.53
C SER A 48 -3.84 -0.59 9.65
N PHE A 49 -4.69 -0.12 8.72
CA PHE A 49 -6.11 -0.44 8.68
C PHE A 49 -6.59 -0.40 7.23
N GLY A 50 -7.76 -0.95 6.96
CA GLY A 50 -8.28 -0.99 5.59
C GLY A 50 -8.67 0.38 5.06
N GLY A 51 -9.41 1.16 5.84
CA GLY A 51 -9.79 2.52 5.50
C GLY A 51 -10.31 3.26 6.72
N GLY A 52 -10.51 4.57 6.62
CA GLY A 52 -10.96 5.30 7.80
C GLY A 52 -11.30 6.75 7.55
N CYS A 53 -11.67 7.44 8.62
CA CYS A 53 -11.97 8.87 8.60
C CYS A 53 -11.34 9.56 9.80
N ILE A 54 -11.03 10.82 9.62
CA ILE A 54 -10.70 11.72 10.72
C ILE A 54 -11.89 12.66 10.92
N ASN A 55 -12.37 12.72 12.15
CA ASN A 55 -13.52 13.54 12.59
C ASN A 55 -14.81 13.19 11.85
N ASP A 56 -14.91 11.92 11.40
CA ASP A 56 -16.12 11.37 10.80
C ASP A 56 -16.08 9.85 10.95
N ALA A 57 -17.17 9.20 10.58
CA ALA A 57 -17.30 7.75 10.57
C ALA A 57 -18.02 7.31 9.30
N ILE A 58 -17.60 6.18 8.74
CA ILE A 58 -18.26 5.53 7.60
C ILE A 58 -18.10 6.29 6.26
N MET A 59 -17.98 7.60 6.28
CA MET A 59 -18.06 8.44 5.06
C MET A 59 -17.02 8.10 4.00
N HIS A 60 -15.88 7.47 4.37
CA HIS A 60 -14.91 7.00 3.38
C HIS A 60 -15.51 5.96 2.41
N ILE A 61 -16.53 5.22 2.84
CA ILE A 61 -17.19 4.20 2.01
C ILE A 61 -18.08 4.84 0.93
N THR A 62 -18.59 6.04 1.18
CA THR A 62 -19.50 6.70 0.25
C THR A 62 -18.81 7.32 -0.96
N ASN A 63 -17.49 7.50 -0.89
CA ASN A 63 -16.72 8.11 -1.97
C ASN A 63 -16.23 7.04 -2.95
N PRO A 64 -16.77 7.01 -4.20
CA PRO A 64 -16.37 5.98 -5.16
C PRO A 64 -14.92 6.09 -5.63
N ASN A 65 -14.23 7.18 -5.32
CA ASN A 65 -12.82 7.36 -5.70
C ASN A 65 -11.86 6.83 -4.63
N LEU A 66 -12.38 6.48 -3.45
CA LEU A 66 -11.56 5.89 -2.38
C LEU A 66 -11.73 4.37 -2.40
N PRO A 67 -10.63 3.61 -2.47
CA PRO A 67 -10.75 2.16 -2.41
C PRO A 67 -11.25 1.70 -1.04
N PHE A 68 -12.12 0.70 -1.03
CA PHE A 68 -12.63 0.09 0.21
C PHE A 68 -12.22 -1.38 0.25
N GLY A 69 -11.54 -1.76 1.32
CA GLY A 69 -11.08 -3.13 1.50
C GLY A 69 -10.22 -3.24 2.74
N GLY A 70 -10.04 -4.45 3.24
CA GLY A 70 -9.25 -4.72 4.43
C GLY A 70 -7.78 -4.92 4.14
N VAL A 71 -7.00 -5.13 5.21
CA VAL A 71 -5.58 -5.41 5.13
C VAL A 71 -5.23 -6.50 6.15
N GLY A 72 -4.46 -7.50 5.74
CA GLY A 72 -4.14 -8.64 6.61
C GLY A 72 -5.39 -9.45 6.94
N GLN A 73 -5.68 -9.61 8.21
CA GLN A 73 -6.82 -10.42 8.66
C GLN A 73 -8.17 -9.78 8.31
N SER A 74 -8.23 -8.47 8.14
CA SER A 74 -9.51 -7.80 7.83
C SER A 74 -9.91 -7.89 6.37
N GLY A 75 -9.03 -8.36 5.46
CA GLY A 75 -9.40 -8.56 4.08
C GLY A 75 -8.23 -8.58 3.11
N THR A 76 -8.52 -8.88 1.86
CA THR A 76 -7.56 -8.90 0.76
C THR A 76 -8.14 -8.15 -0.44
N GLY A 77 -7.36 -7.20 -0.95
CA GLY A 77 -7.78 -6.38 -2.08
C GLY A 77 -8.76 -5.29 -1.69
N SER A 78 -9.20 -4.54 -2.68
CA SER A 78 -10.13 -3.44 -2.45
C SER A 78 -11.00 -3.22 -3.68
N TYR A 79 -12.12 -2.52 -3.50
CA TYR A 79 -13.02 -2.21 -4.59
C TYR A 79 -13.46 -0.74 -4.48
N HIS A 80 -14.33 -0.31 -5.27
CA HIS A 80 -14.83 1.02 -5.64
C HIS A 80 -14.07 1.58 -6.84
N GLY A 81 -14.83 2.05 -7.81
CA GLY A 81 -14.34 2.78 -8.98
C GLY A 81 -13.16 2.08 -9.65
N LYS A 82 -12.08 2.82 -9.83
CA LYS A 82 -10.89 2.32 -10.49
C LYS A 82 -10.24 1.15 -9.73
N ALA A 83 -10.26 1.16 -8.39
CA ALA A 83 -9.68 0.08 -7.59
C ALA A 83 -10.37 -1.26 -7.88
N GLY A 84 -11.70 -1.24 -8.00
CA GLY A 84 -12.45 -2.43 -8.37
C GLY A 84 -12.12 -2.92 -9.77
N PHE A 85 -12.05 -1.99 -10.73
CA PHE A 85 -11.66 -2.34 -12.11
C PHE A 85 -10.27 -2.98 -12.14
N ASP A 86 -9.30 -2.37 -11.45
CA ASP A 86 -7.92 -2.85 -11.43
C ASP A 86 -7.82 -4.24 -10.77
N THR A 87 -8.60 -4.46 -9.69
CA THR A 87 -8.62 -5.73 -8.97
C THR A 87 -9.04 -6.90 -9.89
N PHE A 88 -9.99 -6.66 -10.79
CA PHE A 88 -10.49 -7.68 -11.71
C PHE A 88 -9.87 -7.61 -13.10
N SER A 89 -8.77 -6.83 -13.25
CA SER A 89 -8.07 -6.65 -14.52
C SER A 89 -6.65 -7.18 -14.44
N HIS A 90 -6.13 -7.61 -15.59
CA HIS A 90 -4.74 -8.03 -15.71
C HIS A 90 -3.97 -6.98 -16.53
N PHE A 91 -2.91 -6.43 -15.95
CA PHE A 91 -2.03 -5.49 -16.63
C PHE A 91 -0.97 -6.27 -17.41
N LYS A 92 -1.11 -6.32 -18.73
CA LYS A 92 -0.17 -7.02 -19.60
C LYS A 92 0.97 -6.09 -20.01
N SER A 93 2.19 -6.46 -19.65
CA SER A 93 3.38 -5.70 -20.06
C SER A 93 3.82 -6.12 -21.45
N VAL A 94 3.97 -5.15 -22.38
CA VAL A 94 4.43 -5.41 -23.74
C VAL A 94 5.61 -4.48 -24.05
N PHE A 95 6.77 -5.08 -24.30
CA PHE A 95 7.95 -4.35 -24.73
C PHE A 95 8.08 -4.47 -26.26
N LYS A 96 7.99 -3.35 -26.97
CA LYS A 96 8.14 -3.30 -28.41
C LYS A 96 9.48 -2.65 -28.76
N LYS A 97 10.35 -3.42 -29.41
CA LYS A 97 11.67 -2.97 -29.81
C LYS A 97 11.72 -2.79 -31.34
N PRO A 98 12.38 -1.72 -31.87
CA PRO A 98 12.62 -1.64 -33.30
C PRO A 98 13.55 -2.77 -33.76
N THR A 99 13.34 -3.23 -34.98
CA THR A 99 14.17 -4.31 -35.56
C THR A 99 15.52 -3.83 -36.07
N ILE A 100 15.67 -2.52 -36.28
CA ILE A 100 16.89 -1.94 -36.85
C ILE A 100 18.08 -1.95 -35.90
N PHE A 101 17.83 -2.06 -34.58
CA PHE A 101 18.90 -2.03 -33.59
C PHE A 101 18.86 -3.26 -32.69
N GLU A 102 20.01 -3.89 -32.54
CA GLU A 102 20.14 -5.07 -31.69
C GLU A 102 21.30 -4.89 -30.71
N VAL A 103 21.09 -5.32 -29.47
CA VAL A 103 22.09 -5.22 -28.41
C VAL A 103 22.83 -6.57 -28.31
N PRO A 104 24.10 -6.64 -28.74
CA PRO A 104 24.84 -7.91 -28.75
C PRO A 104 25.07 -8.53 -27.37
N LEU A 105 24.89 -7.74 -26.28
CA LEU A 105 25.12 -8.21 -24.91
C LEU A 105 24.18 -9.34 -24.49
N LYS A 106 23.00 -9.45 -25.11
CA LYS A 106 22.00 -10.45 -24.73
C LYS A 106 22.17 -11.81 -25.44
N TYR A 107 23.12 -11.93 -26.37
CA TYR A 107 23.32 -13.16 -27.13
C TYR A 107 24.66 -13.82 -26.79
N PRO A 108 24.73 -15.17 -26.87
CA PRO A 108 26.02 -15.84 -26.68
C PRO A 108 27.04 -15.46 -27.76
N PRO A 109 28.34 -15.67 -27.52
CA PRO A 109 28.91 -16.21 -26.30
C PRO A 109 28.95 -15.18 -25.15
N TYR A 110 28.74 -15.66 -23.93
CA TYR A 110 28.72 -14.82 -22.73
C TYR A 110 30.10 -14.71 -22.15
N THR A 111 30.83 -13.67 -22.55
CA THR A 111 32.19 -13.40 -22.10
C THR A 111 32.17 -12.60 -20.76
N SER A 112 33.31 -12.62 -20.08
CA SER A 112 33.49 -11.84 -18.84
C SER A 112 33.30 -10.34 -19.07
N SER A 113 33.66 -9.83 -20.24
CA SER A 113 33.44 -8.42 -20.59
C SER A 113 31.96 -8.09 -20.74
N LYS A 114 31.19 -8.96 -21.40
CA LYS A 114 29.74 -8.78 -21.50
C LYS A 114 29.06 -8.80 -20.12
N LEU A 115 29.52 -9.71 -19.26
CA LEU A 115 28.98 -9.80 -17.89
C LEU A 115 29.29 -8.51 -17.10
N ALA A 116 30.52 -7.98 -17.25
CA ALA A 116 30.88 -6.74 -16.58
C ALA A 116 30.01 -5.57 -17.03
N TRP A 117 29.70 -5.47 -18.33
CA TRP A 117 28.83 -4.44 -18.88
C TRP A 117 27.39 -4.58 -18.32
N ILE A 118 26.86 -5.81 -18.29
CA ILE A 118 25.51 -6.07 -17.76
C ILE A 118 25.45 -5.66 -16.28
N LYS A 119 26.45 -6.04 -15.48
CA LYS A 119 26.50 -5.67 -14.06
C LYS A 119 26.54 -4.15 -13.87
N ARG A 120 27.29 -3.44 -14.73
CA ARG A 120 27.38 -1.98 -14.67
C ARG A 120 26.00 -1.33 -14.97
N LEU A 121 25.30 -1.83 -15.99
CA LEU A 121 23.98 -1.31 -16.36
C LEU A 121 22.95 -1.56 -15.25
N LEU A 122 22.96 -2.75 -14.63
CA LEU A 122 22.03 -3.08 -13.56
C LEU A 122 22.28 -2.25 -12.30
N ARG A 123 23.54 -1.94 -11.98
CA ARG A 123 23.88 -1.05 -10.85
C ARG A 123 23.36 0.36 -11.08
N PHE A 124 23.47 0.85 -12.31
CA PHE A 124 22.94 2.18 -12.67
C PHE A 124 21.42 2.25 -12.50
N SER A 125 20.74 1.18 -12.84
CA SER A 125 19.30 1.09 -12.66
C SER A 125 18.84 1.10 -11.19
N UNK A 126 19.58 0.55 -10.59
CA UNK A 126 19.35 0.50 -9.42
C UNK A 126 19.36 1.65 -8.74
N THR A 127 20.32 2.41 -8.83
CA THR A 127 20.51 3.75 -8.25
C THR A 127 19.37 4.73 -8.64
N LEU A 128 18.85 4.59 -9.82
CA LEU A 128 17.75 5.45 -10.30
C LEU A 128 16.39 5.16 -9.62
N LEU A 129 16.24 3.99 -9.01
CA LEU A 129 15.00 3.60 -8.34
C LEU A 129 14.99 3.98 -6.85
N GLN A 130 16.13 4.51 -6.33
CA GLN A 130 16.25 4.89 -4.92
C GLN A 130 16.10 6.41 -4.70
N ASN A 131 15.90 7.18 -5.77
CA ASN A 131 15.63 8.61 -5.73
C ASN A 131 14.17 8.90 -6.16
#